data_d1bf2f6d212a59d5a6cc8704d1fdc150
#
_entry.id   d1bf2f6d212a59d5a6cc8704d1fdc150
#
_cell.length_a   1.000
_cell.length_b   1.000
_cell.length_c   1.000
_cell.angle_alpha   90.00
_cell.angle_beta   90.00
_cell.angle_gamma   90.00
#
_symmetry.space_group_name_H-M   'P 1'
#
loop_
_entity.id
_entity.type
_entity.pdbx_description
1 polymer ?
#
loop_
_entity_poly.entity_id
_entity_poly.type
_entity_poly.pdbx_seq_one_letter_code
_entity_poly.pdbx_strand_id
1 'polypeptide(L)'
;MSEVTMRFNKTELRDFIEIHDIQRDIGNNRSISIDHAPRIGVNIQQQTIDAKYIKVDFSIWSKDRNTLKHKLAGIFNVDSPKELTFSDEPDKYYLATVIDDISMQEVSGRRSNGSIKFIIPDGVAHSSVYKRFDSDKNATREVGKMVFDLINNGTESAFPIVKVKHNAENGYIGLVNQNGTLEIGNREEADTEPSQKSEILLDFRGEKITNGLAIAAKNQAITNDRTEYIVGTAEMINLWERPHVRLKDLRGETKLHNYATSLTWSIPNDSTGSTGSLHDYFWWRQVFWSEANNQYGFIKVTVSDETGQFLYGVETFKRSLGSECEFNFLAGDGQGGYRILKRWNFDGTTTGDINPFSVAKGWSDLKRNDGKVQVFYQGSYSTFIIPEIEGKKSAKIHITIGAYRDNPIVSHMYLDELYYRKDFVPTTNDIPNRFPIGSNVLINSEDDTVYIDDIAKANEIVDGSQWLSIPPGKSKLELYFSSFIKKHPTVTIEFEERWL
;
A
#
# COMPACT_ATOMS: atom_id res chain seq x y z
N MET A 1 -5.74 45.23 -48.92
CA MET A 1 -5.13 44.79 -47.67
C MET A 1 -6.24 44.78 -46.61
N SER A 2 -6.48 43.73 -45.90
CA SER A 2 -7.44 43.71 -44.77
C SER A 2 -6.93 44.66 -43.71
N GLU A 3 -7.77 45.58 -43.26
CA GLU A 3 -7.47 46.56 -42.22
C GLU A 3 -7.15 45.77 -40.93
N VAL A 4 -5.93 45.94 -40.37
CA VAL A 4 -5.52 45.29 -39.14
C VAL A 4 -6.26 45.94 -37.98
N THR A 5 -6.86 45.12 -37.11
CA THR A 5 -7.53 45.58 -35.89
C THR A 5 -6.77 45.14 -34.65
N MET A 6 -7.02 45.82 -33.52
CA MET A 6 -6.37 45.58 -32.24
C MET A 6 -7.41 45.49 -31.14
N ARG A 7 -7.19 44.56 -30.21
CA ARG A 7 -7.97 44.42 -28.99
C ARG A 7 -7.05 44.55 -27.79
N PHE A 8 -7.41 45.38 -26.83
CA PHE A 8 -6.65 45.56 -25.59
C PHE A 8 -7.59 45.44 -24.37
N ASN A 9 -7.15 44.69 -23.35
CA ASN A 9 -7.91 44.45 -22.11
C ASN A 9 -9.38 44.10 -22.40
N LYS A 10 -9.61 43.13 -23.27
CA LYS A 10 -10.94 42.66 -23.73
C LYS A 10 -11.77 43.65 -24.54
N THR A 11 -11.24 44.88 -24.81
CA THR A 11 -11.93 45.89 -25.56
C THR A 11 -11.45 45.91 -27.03
N GLU A 12 -12.35 45.72 -27.98
CA GLU A 12 -12.08 45.86 -29.39
C GLU A 12 -11.94 47.37 -29.71
N LEU A 13 -10.82 47.75 -30.33
CA LEU A 13 -10.49 49.15 -30.58
C LEU A 13 -10.89 49.62 -31.96
N ARG A 14 -11.34 48.77 -32.85
CA ARG A 14 -11.81 49.09 -34.20
C ARG A 14 -12.86 50.18 -34.23
N ASP A 15 -13.72 50.27 -33.24
CA ASP A 15 -14.81 51.28 -33.17
C ASP A 15 -14.29 52.65 -32.76
N PHE A 16 -13.05 52.77 -32.32
CA PHE A 16 -12.48 54.01 -31.77
C PHE A 16 -11.31 54.54 -32.59
N ILE A 17 -10.49 53.67 -33.17
CA ILE A 17 -9.27 54.01 -33.88
C ILE A 17 -9.18 53.23 -35.21
N GLU A 18 -8.58 53.87 -36.20
CA GLU A 18 -8.16 53.28 -37.47
C GLU A 18 -6.64 53.13 -37.44
N ILE A 19 -6.14 51.92 -37.50
CA ILE A 19 -4.70 51.61 -37.41
C ILE A 19 -4.07 51.82 -38.80
N HIS A 20 -2.95 52.53 -38.85
CA HIS A 20 -2.19 52.81 -40.08
C HIS A 20 -0.93 51.98 -40.17
N ASP A 21 -0.22 51.85 -39.06
CA ASP A 21 1.05 51.13 -39.01
C ASP A 21 1.22 50.47 -37.64
N ILE A 22 1.85 49.30 -37.63
CA ILE A 22 2.24 48.58 -36.43
C ILE A 22 3.71 48.22 -36.55
N GLN A 23 4.51 48.86 -35.73
CA GLN A 23 5.96 48.64 -35.68
C GLN A 23 6.24 47.56 -34.64
N ARG A 24 6.64 46.37 -35.11
CA ARG A 24 7.10 45.22 -34.33
C ARG A 24 8.51 44.90 -34.77
N ASP A 25 9.48 45.07 -33.88
CA ASP A 25 10.87 44.74 -34.17
C ASP A 25 11.07 43.21 -34.27
N ILE A 26 12.04 42.79 -35.10
CA ILE A 26 12.47 41.39 -35.18
C ILE A 26 13.30 41.07 -33.96
N GLY A 27 12.68 40.37 -33.00
CA GLY A 27 13.27 40.05 -31.70
C GLY A 27 13.32 41.24 -30.74
N ASN A 28 13.96 41.06 -29.62
CA ASN A 28 14.08 42.06 -28.56
C ASN A 28 15.49 42.68 -28.56
N ASN A 29 15.63 43.86 -27.96
CA ASN A 29 16.93 44.46 -27.72
C ASN A 29 17.78 43.53 -26.82
N ARG A 30 19.09 43.47 -27.13
CA ARG A 30 20.03 42.61 -26.40
C ARG A 30 21.15 43.44 -25.82
N SER A 31 21.32 43.32 -24.50
CA SER A 31 22.42 43.97 -23.78
C SER A 31 23.49 42.89 -23.48
N ILE A 32 24.73 43.19 -23.86
CA ILE A 32 25.86 42.28 -23.69
C ILE A 32 26.91 42.95 -22.80
N SER A 33 27.26 42.31 -21.68
CA SER A 33 28.42 42.68 -20.86
C SER A 33 29.65 41.90 -21.34
N ILE A 34 30.74 42.60 -21.59
CA ILE A 34 31.96 42.03 -22.15
C ILE A 34 33.19 42.43 -21.35
N ASP A 35 34.17 41.51 -21.27
CA ASP A 35 35.54 41.79 -20.84
C ASP A 35 36.50 41.61 -22.00
N HIS A 36 37.54 42.47 -22.07
CA HIS A 36 38.57 42.38 -23.09
C HIS A 36 39.49 41.16 -22.85
N ALA A 37 39.65 40.32 -23.87
CA ALA A 37 40.66 39.29 -23.85
C ALA A 37 42.07 39.88 -23.94
N PRO A 38 43.12 39.29 -23.30
CA PRO A 38 44.46 39.86 -23.20
C PRO A 38 45.16 40.13 -24.53
N ARG A 39 44.75 39.49 -25.62
CA ARG A 39 45.41 39.65 -26.94
C ARG A 39 44.44 40.01 -28.06
N ILE A 40 43.35 39.28 -28.23
CA ILE A 40 42.40 39.49 -29.35
C ILE A 40 41.02 39.04 -28.88
N GLY A 41 39.98 39.89 -29.12
CA GLY A 41 38.58 39.59 -28.88
C GLY A 41 38.10 39.98 -27.49
N VAL A 42 36.92 39.50 -27.16
CA VAL A 42 36.22 39.80 -25.90
C VAL A 42 35.62 38.50 -25.33
N ASN A 43 35.53 38.41 -24.02
CA ASN A 43 34.77 37.40 -23.31
C ASN A 43 33.38 37.97 -22.98
N ILE A 44 32.32 37.32 -23.42
CA ILE A 44 30.94 37.67 -23.03
C ILE A 44 30.71 37.16 -21.63
N GLN A 45 30.47 38.06 -20.68
CA GLN A 45 30.15 37.72 -19.30
C GLN A 45 28.66 37.48 -19.11
N GLN A 46 27.82 38.30 -19.70
CA GLN A 46 26.37 38.23 -19.58
C GLN A 46 25.70 38.71 -20.87
N GLN A 47 24.63 38.07 -21.26
CA GLN A 47 23.71 38.51 -22.29
C GLN A 47 22.29 38.53 -21.71
N THR A 48 21.61 39.68 -21.80
CA THR A 48 20.20 39.84 -21.41
C THR A 48 19.36 40.20 -22.63
N ILE A 49 18.13 39.71 -22.62
CA ILE A 49 17.10 40.04 -23.60
C ILE A 49 16.12 40.96 -22.89
N ASP A 50 15.98 42.19 -23.42
CA ASP A 50 15.13 43.22 -22.82
C ASP A 50 13.64 43.03 -23.17
N ALA A 51 12.77 43.83 -22.55
CA ALA A 51 11.36 43.89 -22.89
C ALA A 51 11.14 44.18 -24.40
N LYS A 52 10.03 43.68 -24.94
CA LYS A 52 9.62 43.98 -26.32
C LYS A 52 8.79 45.24 -26.33
N TYR A 53 8.91 46.01 -27.43
CA TYR A 53 8.13 47.22 -27.65
C TYR A 53 7.31 47.08 -28.94
N ILE A 54 6.04 47.55 -28.88
CA ILE A 54 5.14 47.60 -30.04
C ILE A 54 4.62 49.02 -30.11
N LYS A 55 4.83 49.68 -31.27
CA LYS A 55 4.29 50.99 -31.54
C LYS A 55 3.17 50.88 -32.55
N VAL A 56 2.04 51.53 -32.28
CA VAL A 56 0.84 51.54 -33.13
C VAL A 56 0.54 52.99 -33.52
N ASP A 57 0.66 53.29 -34.81
CA ASP A 57 0.26 54.58 -35.37
C ASP A 57 -1.18 54.48 -35.90
N PHE A 58 -2.04 55.42 -35.48
CA PHE A 58 -3.48 55.35 -35.73
C PHE A 58 -4.08 56.72 -36.02
N SER A 59 -5.29 56.76 -36.57
CA SER A 59 -6.13 57.92 -36.59
C SER A 59 -7.46 57.70 -35.90
N ILE A 60 -8.04 58.81 -35.43
CA ILE A 60 -9.41 58.86 -34.94
C ILE A 60 -10.26 59.78 -35.81
N TRP A 61 -11.50 59.33 -36.06
CA TRP A 61 -12.48 60.11 -36.81
C TRP A 61 -13.66 60.40 -35.90
N SER A 62 -13.75 61.61 -35.35
CA SER A 62 -14.86 61.94 -34.44
C SER A 62 -15.16 63.45 -34.47
N LYS A 63 -16.43 63.81 -34.36
CA LYS A 63 -16.87 65.18 -34.09
C LYS A 63 -16.64 65.53 -32.61
N ASP A 64 -16.78 64.58 -31.70
CA ASP A 64 -16.56 64.74 -30.26
C ASP A 64 -15.24 64.02 -29.86
N ARG A 65 -14.16 64.70 -30.14
CA ARG A 65 -12.82 64.20 -29.86
C ARG A 65 -12.46 64.15 -28.39
N ASN A 66 -13.00 65.04 -27.57
CA ASN A 66 -12.68 65.14 -26.16
C ASN A 66 -13.29 63.95 -25.40
N THR A 67 -14.54 63.64 -25.66
CA THR A 67 -15.17 62.44 -25.08
C THR A 67 -14.45 61.18 -25.51
N LEU A 68 -14.03 61.09 -26.77
CA LEU A 68 -13.28 59.90 -27.25
C LEU A 68 -11.89 59.78 -26.61
N LYS A 69 -11.17 60.94 -26.42
CA LYS A 69 -9.84 60.93 -25.71
C LYS A 69 -10.01 60.39 -24.28
N HIS A 70 -11.00 60.87 -23.54
CA HIS A 70 -11.25 60.39 -22.16
C HIS A 70 -11.63 58.90 -22.12
N LYS A 71 -12.37 58.43 -23.11
CA LYS A 71 -12.72 57.02 -23.23
C LYS A 71 -11.48 56.14 -23.51
N LEU A 72 -10.65 56.53 -24.45
CA LEU A 72 -9.38 55.86 -24.76
C LEU A 72 -8.43 55.90 -23.56
N ALA A 73 -8.33 57.04 -22.86
CA ALA A 73 -7.53 57.14 -21.64
C ALA A 73 -7.98 56.14 -20.59
N GLY A 74 -9.29 55.94 -20.41
CA GLY A 74 -9.85 54.94 -19.49
C GLY A 74 -9.55 53.47 -19.88
N ILE A 75 -9.50 53.18 -21.19
CA ILE A 75 -9.15 51.84 -21.70
C ILE A 75 -7.67 51.54 -21.47
N PHE A 76 -6.79 52.51 -21.65
CA PHE A 76 -5.34 52.31 -21.52
C PHE A 76 -4.79 52.50 -20.11
N ASN A 77 -5.58 53.02 -19.18
CA ASN A 77 -5.18 53.19 -17.78
C ASN A 77 -5.34 51.87 -17.05
N VAL A 78 -4.28 51.07 -17.00
CA VAL A 78 -4.25 49.75 -16.36
C VAL A 78 -3.11 49.64 -15.36
N ASP A 79 -3.36 48.95 -14.21
CA ASP A 79 -2.41 48.82 -13.11
C ASP A 79 -1.41 47.67 -13.31
N SER A 80 -1.64 46.80 -14.31
CA SER A 80 -0.82 45.63 -14.63
C SER A 80 -0.89 45.32 -16.13
N PRO A 81 0.08 44.60 -16.70
CA PRO A 81 0.03 44.18 -18.10
C PRO A 81 -1.28 43.47 -18.44
N LYS A 82 -1.89 43.83 -19.57
CA LYS A 82 -3.12 43.28 -20.09
C LYS A 82 -2.93 42.66 -21.46
N GLU A 83 -3.81 41.75 -21.81
CA GLU A 83 -3.82 41.05 -23.07
C GLU A 83 -4.02 42.04 -24.24
N LEU A 84 -3.07 42.01 -25.16
CA LEU A 84 -3.07 42.78 -26.42
C LEU A 84 -3.04 41.77 -27.56
N THR A 85 -4.02 41.82 -28.46
CA THR A 85 -4.09 40.98 -29.66
C THR A 85 -4.25 41.80 -30.92
N PHE A 86 -3.78 41.25 -32.04
CA PHE A 86 -3.90 41.84 -33.36
C PHE A 86 -4.54 40.85 -34.34
N SER A 87 -5.36 41.37 -35.28
CA SER A 87 -6.08 40.52 -36.23
C SER A 87 -5.21 39.87 -37.31
N ASP A 88 -3.98 40.33 -37.52
CA ASP A 88 -2.99 39.73 -38.41
C ASP A 88 -2.20 38.57 -37.79
N GLU A 89 -2.24 38.42 -36.41
CA GLU A 89 -1.68 37.30 -35.65
C GLU A 89 -2.71 36.74 -34.66
N PRO A 90 -3.83 36.17 -35.13
CA PRO A 90 -4.97 35.83 -34.28
C PRO A 90 -4.70 34.65 -33.31
N ASP A 91 -3.61 33.92 -33.54
CA ASP A 91 -3.13 32.81 -32.73
C ASP A 91 -2.19 33.25 -31.59
N LYS A 92 -1.92 34.58 -31.48
CA LYS A 92 -1.02 35.11 -30.47
C LYS A 92 -1.61 36.28 -29.69
N TYR A 93 -1.11 36.45 -28.46
CA TYR A 93 -1.37 37.60 -27.63
C TYR A 93 -0.09 38.09 -26.94
N TYR A 94 -0.08 39.32 -26.46
CA TYR A 94 1.01 39.95 -25.72
C TYR A 94 0.49 40.43 -24.37
N LEU A 95 1.26 40.29 -23.30
CA LEU A 95 0.98 40.91 -22.02
C LEU A 95 1.58 42.31 -22.01
N ALA A 96 0.78 43.32 -22.29
CA ALA A 96 1.23 44.70 -22.62
C ALA A 96 0.73 45.74 -21.63
N THR A 97 1.53 46.75 -21.42
CA THR A 97 1.16 48.01 -20.73
C THR A 97 1.54 49.18 -21.60
N VAL A 98 0.70 50.24 -21.65
CA VAL A 98 1.02 51.47 -22.37
C VAL A 98 2.11 52.25 -21.64
N ILE A 99 3.11 52.71 -22.37
CA ILE A 99 4.19 53.56 -21.88
C ILE A 99 4.24 54.85 -22.67
N ASP A 100 4.92 55.84 -22.12
CA ASP A 100 5.03 57.19 -22.67
C ASP A 100 3.67 57.90 -22.85
N ASP A 101 3.68 59.12 -23.32
CA ASP A 101 2.46 59.87 -23.62
C ASP A 101 1.83 59.38 -24.92
N ILE A 102 0.53 59.16 -24.92
CA ILE A 102 -0.23 58.90 -26.15
C ILE A 102 -0.30 60.22 -26.91
N SER A 103 0.58 60.42 -27.90
CA SER A 103 0.60 61.64 -28.68
C SER A 103 -0.58 61.70 -29.62
N MET A 104 -1.22 62.82 -29.71
CA MET A 104 -2.30 63.08 -30.67
C MET A 104 -2.10 64.46 -31.35
N GLN A 105 -2.05 64.44 -32.66
CA GLN A 105 -1.95 65.68 -33.49
C GLN A 105 -3.23 65.87 -34.31
N GLU A 106 -3.81 67.01 -34.24
CA GLU A 106 -4.96 67.38 -35.07
C GLU A 106 -4.52 67.65 -36.54
N VAL A 107 -5.19 66.93 -37.45
CA VAL A 107 -4.92 67.05 -38.90
C VAL A 107 -6.05 67.85 -39.58
N SER A 108 -7.30 67.69 -39.09
CA SER A 108 -8.48 68.42 -39.58
C SER A 108 -9.56 68.52 -38.52
N GLY A 109 -10.67 69.25 -38.76
CA GLY A 109 -11.77 69.42 -37.83
C GLY A 109 -12.42 68.08 -37.35
N ARG A 110 -12.14 66.92 -37.98
CA ARG A 110 -12.70 65.66 -37.66
C ARG A 110 -11.69 64.52 -37.48
N ARG A 111 -10.42 64.71 -37.93
CA ARG A 111 -9.37 63.69 -37.90
C ARG A 111 -8.20 64.17 -37.04
N SER A 112 -7.74 63.27 -36.21
CA SER A 112 -6.51 63.38 -35.46
C SER A 112 -5.69 62.13 -35.66
N ASN A 113 -4.38 62.26 -35.82
CA ASN A 113 -3.42 61.16 -35.85
C ASN A 113 -2.83 60.97 -34.44
N GLY A 114 -2.55 59.76 -34.06
CA GLY A 114 -1.94 59.47 -32.79
C GLY A 114 -0.96 58.27 -32.87
N SER A 115 -0.20 58.11 -31.82
CA SER A 115 0.69 56.98 -31.65
C SER A 115 0.61 56.48 -30.21
N ILE A 116 0.54 55.17 -30.07
CA ILE A 116 0.56 54.47 -28.78
C ILE A 116 1.79 53.56 -28.79
N LYS A 117 2.52 53.53 -27.69
CA LYS A 117 3.63 52.63 -27.47
C LYS A 117 3.32 51.69 -26.32
N PHE A 118 3.45 50.41 -26.58
CA PHE A 118 3.29 49.34 -25.61
C PHE A 118 4.63 48.76 -25.21
N ILE A 119 4.82 48.48 -23.95
CA ILE A 119 5.87 47.62 -23.42
C ILE A 119 5.30 46.26 -23.10
N ILE A 120 5.98 45.21 -23.49
CA ILE A 120 5.73 43.81 -23.18
C ILE A 120 6.85 43.39 -22.22
N PRO A 121 6.61 43.38 -20.88
CA PRO A 121 7.66 43.20 -19.89
C PRO A 121 8.36 41.87 -19.94
N ASP A 122 7.65 40.78 -20.26
CA ASP A 122 8.17 39.41 -20.39
C ASP A 122 8.87 39.17 -21.75
N GLY A 123 8.77 40.14 -22.67
CA GLY A 123 9.48 40.15 -23.94
C GLY A 123 8.99 39.19 -25.01
N VAL A 124 7.86 38.47 -24.80
CA VAL A 124 7.40 37.43 -25.71
C VAL A 124 5.95 37.59 -26.15
N ALA A 125 5.62 37.01 -27.29
CA ALA A 125 4.25 36.73 -27.68
C ALA A 125 3.89 35.33 -27.17
N HIS A 126 2.68 35.18 -26.70
CA HIS A 126 2.10 33.92 -26.16
C HIS A 126 1.12 33.31 -27.16
N SER A 127 1.04 31.99 -27.20
CA SER A 127 -0.01 31.30 -27.95
C SER A 127 -1.38 31.51 -27.32
N SER A 128 -2.41 31.79 -28.10
CA SER A 128 -3.79 31.87 -27.62
C SER A 128 -4.39 30.50 -27.19
N VAL A 129 -3.68 29.40 -27.49
CA VAL A 129 -4.12 28.02 -27.20
C VAL A 129 -2.97 27.22 -26.62
N TYR A 130 -3.22 26.55 -25.50
CA TYR A 130 -2.28 25.57 -24.94
C TYR A 130 -2.14 24.35 -25.84
N LYS A 131 -0.91 23.94 -26.11
CA LYS A 131 -0.65 22.59 -26.64
C LYS A 131 -0.91 21.56 -25.57
N ARG A 132 -1.55 20.47 -25.96
CA ARG A 132 -1.95 19.39 -25.05
C ARG A 132 -1.49 18.03 -25.55
N PHE A 133 -0.92 17.25 -24.63
CA PHE A 133 -0.47 15.89 -24.83
C PHE A 133 -1.09 14.99 -23.75
N ASP A 134 -1.85 14.00 -24.16
CA ASP A 134 -2.54 13.06 -23.27
C ASP A 134 -1.82 11.70 -23.29
N SER A 135 -1.65 11.08 -22.12
CA SER A 135 -0.95 9.79 -21.96
C SER A 135 -1.52 8.66 -22.81
N ASP A 136 -2.81 8.73 -23.14
CA ASP A 136 -3.47 7.67 -23.90
C ASP A 136 -3.18 7.73 -25.42
N LYS A 137 -2.72 8.89 -25.90
CA LYS A 137 -2.48 9.15 -27.32
C LYS A 137 -1.02 9.43 -27.64
N ASN A 138 -0.30 10.06 -26.71
CA ASN A 138 1.00 10.68 -26.99
C ASN A 138 2.16 10.09 -26.17
N ALA A 139 1.88 9.14 -25.25
CA ALA A 139 2.91 8.55 -24.41
C ALA A 139 3.30 7.14 -24.83
N THR A 140 4.59 6.88 -24.84
CA THR A 140 5.14 5.52 -24.80
C THR A 140 5.23 5.06 -23.35
N ARG A 141 4.64 3.90 -23.01
CA ARG A 141 4.64 3.32 -21.67
C ARG A 141 5.71 2.24 -21.56
N GLU A 142 6.56 2.36 -20.55
CA GLU A 142 7.57 1.38 -20.18
C GLU A 142 7.38 1.00 -18.71
N VAL A 143 8.07 -0.02 -18.22
CA VAL A 143 7.98 -0.41 -16.80
C VAL A 143 8.46 0.74 -15.92
N GLY A 144 7.58 1.23 -15.03
CA GLY A 144 7.90 2.31 -14.08
C GLY A 144 8.06 3.70 -14.70
N LYS A 145 7.88 3.88 -16.03
CA LYS A 145 7.96 5.21 -16.64
C LYS A 145 7.04 5.41 -17.85
N MET A 146 6.81 6.67 -18.18
CA MET A 146 6.18 7.11 -19.42
C MET A 146 7.09 8.11 -20.13
N VAL A 147 7.10 8.07 -21.46
CA VAL A 147 7.87 8.98 -22.30
C VAL A 147 6.94 9.72 -23.25
N PHE A 148 7.03 11.04 -23.26
CA PHE A 148 6.31 11.92 -24.18
C PHE A 148 7.30 12.57 -25.17
N ASP A 149 7.00 12.49 -26.44
CA ASP A 149 7.67 13.27 -27.48
C ASP A 149 6.93 14.59 -27.67
N LEU A 150 7.55 15.69 -27.24
CA LEU A 150 6.98 17.03 -27.26
C LEU A 150 7.56 17.86 -28.41
N ILE A 151 6.77 18.80 -28.95
CA ILE A 151 7.18 19.71 -29.96
C ILE A 151 6.77 21.14 -29.57
N ASN A 152 7.73 22.00 -29.31
CA ASN A 152 7.54 23.46 -29.12
C ASN A 152 7.89 24.17 -30.41
N ASN A 153 6.89 24.78 -31.10
CA ASN A 153 7.11 25.55 -32.32
C ASN A 153 7.45 27.02 -32.03
N GLY A 154 7.45 27.41 -30.75
CA GLY A 154 7.89 28.73 -30.32
C GLY A 154 9.38 28.94 -30.57
N THR A 155 9.85 30.19 -30.41
CA THR A 155 11.27 30.57 -30.44
C THR A 155 11.88 30.64 -29.05
N GLU A 156 11.07 30.58 -28.01
CA GLU A 156 11.46 30.58 -26.62
C GLU A 156 10.96 29.33 -25.87
N SER A 157 11.57 29.08 -24.70
CA SER A 157 11.18 27.96 -23.83
C SER A 157 9.76 28.14 -23.30
N ALA A 158 8.99 27.09 -23.39
CA ALA A 158 7.66 26.98 -22.77
C ALA A 158 7.76 26.31 -21.40
N PHE A 159 6.81 26.56 -20.51
CA PHE A 159 6.77 25.96 -19.17
C PHE A 159 5.60 24.98 -19.05
N PRO A 160 5.86 23.70 -18.75
CA PRO A 160 4.79 22.70 -18.74
C PRO A 160 3.93 22.77 -17.48
N ILE A 161 2.63 22.56 -17.68
CA ILE A 161 1.66 22.21 -16.64
C ILE A 161 1.37 20.72 -16.78
N VAL A 162 1.78 19.93 -15.80
CA VAL A 162 1.63 18.47 -15.81
C VAL A 162 0.56 18.07 -14.80
N LYS A 163 -0.47 17.39 -15.29
CA LYS A 163 -1.59 16.86 -14.49
C LYS A 163 -1.45 15.34 -14.45
N VAL A 164 -1.34 14.77 -13.25
CA VAL A 164 -1.19 13.33 -13.01
C VAL A 164 -2.35 12.82 -12.18
N LYS A 165 -3.18 11.93 -12.73
CA LYS A 165 -4.25 11.24 -11.99
C LYS A 165 -3.84 9.80 -11.76
N HIS A 166 -3.73 9.40 -10.50
CA HIS A 166 -3.28 8.07 -10.10
C HIS A 166 -4.35 7.00 -10.30
N ASN A 167 -4.00 5.94 -11.03
CA ASN A 167 -4.83 4.77 -11.28
C ASN A 167 -4.44 3.55 -10.41
N ALA A 168 -3.36 3.68 -9.65
CA ALA A 168 -2.85 2.76 -8.64
C ALA A 168 -2.11 3.59 -7.59
N GLU A 169 -1.80 3.01 -6.46
CA GLU A 169 -0.96 3.64 -5.44
C GLU A 169 0.43 3.92 -5.97
N ASN A 170 1.01 5.04 -5.52
CA ASN A 170 2.32 5.51 -5.95
C ASN A 170 2.92 6.39 -4.84
N GLY A 171 4.21 6.34 -4.64
CA GLY A 171 4.92 7.16 -3.65
C GLY A 171 5.81 8.25 -4.28
N TYR A 172 6.00 8.22 -5.62
CA TYR A 172 7.00 9.04 -6.28
C TYR A 172 6.58 9.44 -7.70
N ILE A 173 6.89 10.68 -8.07
CA ILE A 173 6.78 11.20 -9.43
C ILE A 173 8.11 11.90 -9.75
N GLY A 174 8.83 11.42 -10.74
CA GLY A 174 10.01 12.07 -11.29
C GLY A 174 9.72 12.58 -12.70
N LEU A 175 9.99 13.85 -12.97
CA LEU A 175 9.90 14.47 -14.29
C LEU A 175 11.32 14.79 -14.76
N VAL A 176 11.70 14.29 -15.92
CA VAL A 176 13.06 14.45 -16.46
C VAL A 176 13.00 14.89 -17.92
N ASN A 177 13.72 15.93 -18.26
CA ASN A 177 14.00 16.32 -19.63
C ASN A 177 15.46 16.76 -19.79
N GLN A 178 15.81 17.27 -20.96
CA GLN A 178 17.18 17.73 -21.25
C GLN A 178 17.63 18.96 -20.44
N ASN A 179 16.70 19.70 -19.81
CA ASN A 179 16.97 20.93 -19.09
C ASN A 179 17.02 20.72 -17.57
N GLY A 180 16.54 19.57 -17.04
CA GLY A 180 16.56 19.31 -15.61
C GLY A 180 15.70 18.15 -15.15
N THR A 181 15.58 18.04 -13.85
CA THR A 181 14.80 17.01 -13.15
C THR A 181 13.99 17.65 -12.04
N LEU A 182 12.71 17.33 -11.98
CA LEU A 182 11.81 17.69 -10.89
C LEU A 182 11.26 16.40 -10.25
N GLU A 183 11.49 16.23 -8.96
CA GLU A 183 11.08 15.03 -8.20
C GLU A 183 10.10 15.41 -7.09
N ILE A 184 9.05 14.61 -6.91
CA ILE A 184 7.98 14.82 -5.93
C ILE A 184 7.71 13.51 -5.22
N GLY A 185 7.63 13.54 -3.88
CA GLY A 185 7.41 12.38 -3.05
C GLY A 185 8.69 11.68 -2.63
N ASN A 186 8.64 10.36 -2.43
CA ASN A 186 9.78 9.57 -1.98
C ASN A 186 10.03 8.38 -2.91
N ARG A 187 11.19 8.37 -3.57
CA ARG A 187 11.60 7.30 -4.50
C ARG A 187 11.78 5.95 -3.80
N GLU A 188 12.20 5.96 -2.53
CA GLU A 188 12.45 4.78 -1.70
C GLU A 188 11.21 4.38 -0.88
N GLU A 189 10.03 4.94 -1.16
CA GLU A 189 8.80 4.60 -0.44
C GLU A 189 8.46 3.13 -0.65
N ALA A 190 8.22 2.41 0.47
CA ALA A 190 7.84 1.01 0.45
C ALA A 190 6.32 0.87 0.31
N ASP A 191 5.87 -0.11 -0.50
CA ASP A 191 4.46 -0.49 -0.65
C ASP A 191 3.99 -1.39 0.50
N THR A 192 4.89 -2.17 1.06
CA THR A 192 4.59 -3.15 2.11
C THR A 192 5.70 -3.22 3.14
N GLU A 193 5.33 -3.63 4.36
CA GLU A 193 6.27 -3.97 5.42
C GLU A 193 6.14 -5.45 5.82
N PRO A 194 7.24 -6.13 6.19
CA PRO A 194 7.20 -7.47 6.75
C PRO A 194 6.38 -7.49 8.05
N SER A 195 5.49 -8.47 8.16
CA SER A 195 4.63 -8.68 9.31
C SER A 195 4.50 -10.16 9.62
N GLN A 196 3.83 -10.50 10.70
CA GLN A 196 3.57 -11.88 11.11
C GLN A 196 2.12 -12.02 11.53
N LYS A 197 1.51 -13.14 11.16
CA LYS A 197 0.13 -13.48 11.55
C LYS A 197 0.05 -14.86 12.19
N SER A 198 -1.09 -15.14 12.80
CA SER A 198 -1.44 -16.48 13.26
C SER A 198 -2.44 -17.12 12.31
N GLU A 199 -2.26 -18.42 12.01
CA GLU A 199 -3.15 -19.18 11.13
C GLU A 199 -3.70 -20.42 11.84
N ILE A 200 -5.03 -20.59 11.81
CA ILE A 200 -5.67 -21.82 12.27
C ILE A 200 -5.55 -22.85 11.14
N LEU A 201 -4.77 -23.91 11.37
CA LEU A 201 -4.50 -24.93 10.38
C LEU A 201 -5.39 -26.16 10.52
N LEU A 202 -5.88 -26.45 11.75
CA LEU A 202 -6.90 -27.47 12.00
C LEU A 202 -7.99 -26.86 12.87
N ASP A 203 -9.25 -27.06 12.51
CA ASP A 203 -10.42 -26.60 13.27
C ASP A 203 -11.51 -27.70 13.27
N PHE A 204 -11.60 -28.40 14.38
CA PHE A 204 -12.61 -29.43 14.62
C PHE A 204 -13.48 -29.09 15.85
N ARG A 205 -13.89 -27.83 15.96
CA ARG A 205 -14.79 -27.35 17.01
C ARG A 205 -16.23 -27.60 16.61
N GLY A 206 -17.08 -27.91 17.64
CA GLY A 206 -18.49 -28.22 17.47
C GLY A 206 -18.70 -29.41 16.52
N GLU A 207 -19.68 -29.33 15.64
CA GLU A 207 -20.01 -30.37 14.66
C GLU A 207 -18.85 -30.78 13.72
N LYS A 208 -17.83 -29.93 13.58
CA LYS A 208 -16.66 -30.21 12.73
C LYS A 208 -15.82 -31.39 13.24
N ILE A 209 -15.96 -31.79 14.51
CA ILE A 209 -15.25 -32.96 15.05
C ILE A 209 -15.64 -34.25 14.32
N THR A 210 -16.85 -34.32 13.76
CA THR A 210 -17.29 -35.45 12.94
C THR A 210 -16.40 -35.60 11.69
N ASN A 211 -16.10 -34.51 11.01
CA ASN A 211 -15.14 -34.51 9.91
C ASN A 211 -13.74 -34.86 10.44
N GLY A 212 -13.35 -34.29 11.58
CA GLY A 212 -12.08 -34.60 12.23
C GLY A 212 -11.89 -36.09 12.44
N LEU A 213 -12.90 -36.79 12.97
CA LEU A 213 -12.87 -38.26 13.13
C LEU A 213 -12.76 -38.96 11.77
N ALA A 214 -13.47 -38.51 10.75
CA ALA A 214 -13.47 -39.13 9.41
C ALA A 214 -12.11 -39.11 8.75
N ILE A 215 -11.42 -37.97 8.79
CA ILE A 215 -10.12 -37.76 8.11
C ILE A 215 -8.91 -38.18 8.91
N ALA A 216 -9.06 -38.42 10.23
CA ALA A 216 -7.94 -38.84 11.08
C ALA A 216 -7.39 -40.20 10.64
N ALA A 217 -6.07 -40.30 10.55
CA ALA A 217 -5.39 -41.60 10.47
C ALA A 217 -5.60 -42.35 11.79
N LYS A 218 -5.99 -43.61 11.70
CA LYS A 218 -6.35 -44.43 12.87
C LYS A 218 -5.13 -45.22 13.36
N ASN A 219 -5.01 -45.31 14.68
CA ASN A 219 -4.02 -46.14 15.36
C ASN A 219 -2.57 -45.89 14.95
N GLN A 220 -2.23 -44.60 14.77
CA GLN A 220 -0.88 -44.14 14.40
C GLN A 220 -0.27 -43.17 15.43
N ALA A 221 -0.85 -43.06 16.61
CA ALA A 221 -0.27 -42.21 17.65
C ALA A 221 1.06 -42.74 18.14
N ILE A 222 1.94 -41.82 18.50
CA ILE A 222 3.20 -42.08 19.12
C ILE A 222 3.08 -41.68 20.57
N THR A 223 2.98 -42.63 21.45
CA THR A 223 2.83 -42.46 22.91
C THR A 223 4.10 -42.73 23.68
N ASN A 224 5.06 -43.42 23.03
CA ASN A 224 6.33 -43.89 23.59
C ASN A 224 6.17 -44.75 24.88
N ASP A 225 4.98 -45.25 25.13
CA ASP A 225 4.65 -46.16 26.25
C ASP A 225 4.54 -47.61 25.70
N ARG A 226 5.52 -48.43 26.01
CA ARG A 226 5.58 -49.83 25.55
C ARG A 226 4.48 -50.72 26.10
N THR A 227 3.75 -50.25 27.07
CA THR A 227 2.61 -50.98 27.64
C THR A 227 1.29 -50.72 26.89
N GLU A 228 1.30 -49.79 25.93
CA GLU A 228 0.12 -49.40 25.16
C GLU A 228 0.05 -50.13 23.82
N TYR A 229 -1.09 -50.74 23.56
CA TYR A 229 -1.44 -51.39 22.31
C TYR A 229 -2.55 -50.62 21.61
N ILE A 230 -2.20 -49.90 20.57
CA ILE A 230 -3.12 -49.00 19.85
C ILE A 230 -3.75 -49.79 18.71
N VAL A 231 -4.78 -50.55 18.98
CA VAL A 231 -5.47 -51.46 18.03
C VAL A 231 -7.00 -51.33 18.08
N GLY A 232 -7.52 -50.48 18.96
CA GLY A 232 -8.95 -50.28 19.19
C GLY A 232 -9.62 -49.51 18.05
N THR A 233 -10.91 -49.21 18.20
CA THR A 233 -11.69 -48.39 17.28
C THR A 233 -12.36 -47.25 18.04
N ALA A 234 -12.48 -46.11 17.34
CA ALA A 234 -13.22 -44.94 17.80
C ALA A 234 -14.56 -44.82 17.08
N GLU A 235 -15.55 -44.26 17.75
CA GLU A 235 -16.82 -43.88 17.13
C GLU A 235 -17.30 -42.52 17.63
N MET A 236 -18.27 -41.95 16.88
CA MET A 236 -18.98 -40.73 17.27
C MET A 236 -20.26 -41.07 17.99
N ILE A 237 -20.53 -40.41 19.11
CA ILE A 237 -21.80 -40.44 19.82
C ILE A 237 -22.30 -39.02 20.09
N ASN A 238 -23.61 -38.85 20.24
CA ASN A 238 -24.22 -37.58 20.64
C ASN A 238 -24.74 -37.68 22.07
N LEU A 239 -24.19 -36.89 22.95
CA LEU A 239 -24.61 -36.73 24.34
C LEU A 239 -24.65 -35.25 24.69
N TRP A 240 -25.54 -34.85 25.58
CA TRP A 240 -25.67 -33.47 26.05
C TRP A 240 -25.70 -32.46 24.88
N GLU A 241 -26.45 -32.81 23.83
CA GLU A 241 -26.67 -31.96 22.61
C GLU A 241 -25.41 -31.63 21.81
N ARG A 242 -24.36 -32.46 21.90
CA ARG A 242 -23.11 -32.26 21.13
C ARG A 242 -22.44 -33.60 20.79
N PRO A 243 -21.64 -33.61 19.70
CA PRO A 243 -20.90 -34.81 19.30
C PRO A 243 -19.68 -35.04 20.19
N HIS A 244 -19.39 -36.33 20.45
CA HIS A 244 -18.26 -36.80 21.21
C HIS A 244 -17.57 -37.96 20.51
N VAL A 245 -16.25 -37.94 20.46
CA VAL A 245 -15.46 -39.11 20.04
C VAL A 245 -15.14 -39.95 21.24
N ARG A 246 -15.47 -41.25 21.20
CA ARG A 246 -15.14 -42.22 22.25
C ARG A 246 -14.43 -43.45 21.73
N LEU A 247 -13.84 -44.19 22.64
CA LEU A 247 -13.42 -45.58 22.41
C LEU A 247 -14.66 -46.46 22.23
N LYS A 248 -14.71 -47.20 21.09
CA LYS A 248 -15.80 -48.15 20.80
C LYS A 248 -15.45 -49.58 21.20
N ASP A 249 -14.27 -50.04 20.77
CA ASP A 249 -13.82 -51.41 20.90
C ASP A 249 -12.32 -51.44 21.12
N LEU A 250 -11.87 -52.25 22.07
CA LEU A 250 -10.45 -52.38 22.45
C LEU A 250 -9.66 -53.30 21.52
N ARG A 251 -10.31 -54.28 20.88
CA ARG A 251 -9.70 -55.30 20.00
C ARG A 251 -8.47 -56.00 20.60
N GLY A 252 -8.50 -56.34 21.89
CA GLY A 252 -7.41 -57.04 22.53
C GLY A 252 -7.84 -57.76 23.79
N GLU A 253 -7.24 -58.94 24.07
CA GLU A 253 -7.67 -59.85 25.14
C GLU A 253 -6.63 -60.09 26.23
N THR A 254 -5.48 -59.39 26.24
CA THR A 254 -4.48 -59.69 27.26
C THR A 254 -4.53 -58.74 28.44
N LYS A 255 -4.50 -59.27 29.63
CA LYS A 255 -4.61 -58.54 30.93
C LYS A 255 -3.40 -57.67 31.28
N LEU A 256 -2.34 -57.71 30.47
CA LEU A 256 -1.07 -57.10 30.80
C LEU A 256 -0.84 -55.71 30.13
N HIS A 257 -1.64 -55.39 29.11
CA HIS A 257 -1.43 -54.20 28.28
C HIS A 257 -2.58 -53.20 28.40
N ASN A 258 -2.26 -51.93 28.12
CA ASN A 258 -3.23 -50.86 28.00
C ASN A 258 -3.72 -50.82 26.56
N TYR A 259 -4.94 -51.21 26.26
CA TYR A 259 -5.52 -51.17 24.93
C TYR A 259 -6.16 -49.82 24.65
N ALA A 260 -5.89 -49.29 23.48
CA ALA A 260 -6.37 -47.97 23.09
C ALA A 260 -6.71 -47.86 21.60
N THR A 261 -7.45 -46.85 21.25
CA THR A 261 -7.59 -46.32 19.90
C THR A 261 -6.87 -44.97 19.79
N SER A 262 -6.43 -44.60 18.61
CA SER A 262 -5.89 -43.26 18.40
C SER A 262 -6.34 -42.63 17.11
N LEU A 263 -6.35 -41.31 17.10
CA LEU A 263 -6.59 -40.42 15.99
C LEU A 263 -5.34 -39.56 15.76
N THR A 264 -4.87 -39.49 14.52
CA THR A 264 -3.71 -38.71 14.16
C THR A 264 -4.03 -37.75 12.98
N TRP A 265 -3.69 -36.50 13.12
CA TRP A 265 -3.80 -35.50 12.08
C TRP A 265 -2.43 -34.91 11.75
N SER A 266 -2.07 -34.90 10.48
CA SER A 266 -0.94 -34.10 10.01
C SER A 266 -1.32 -32.63 10.02
N ILE A 267 -0.44 -31.78 10.53
CA ILE A 267 -0.62 -30.33 10.51
C ILE A 267 -0.41 -29.85 9.07
N PRO A 268 -1.40 -29.21 8.43
CA PRO A 268 -1.25 -28.68 7.07
C PRO A 268 -0.18 -27.63 6.96
N ASN A 269 0.25 -27.33 5.71
CA ASN A 269 1.12 -26.21 5.44
C ASN A 269 0.39 -24.89 5.71
N ASP A 270 1.14 -23.89 6.14
CA ASP A 270 0.64 -22.51 6.25
C ASP A 270 0.48 -21.86 4.88
N SER A 271 -0.01 -20.61 4.85
CA SER A 271 -0.22 -19.83 3.62
C SER A 271 1.08 -19.56 2.83
N THR A 272 2.25 -19.71 3.42
CA THR A 272 3.55 -19.62 2.73
C THR A 272 4.03 -20.96 2.15
N GLY A 273 3.30 -22.04 2.38
CA GLY A 273 3.69 -23.41 2.01
C GLY A 273 4.66 -24.08 2.99
N SER A 274 4.96 -23.47 4.14
CA SER A 274 5.88 -24.00 5.12
C SER A 274 5.24 -25.09 5.99
N THR A 275 5.92 -26.24 6.13
CA THR A 275 5.48 -27.37 6.96
C THR A 275 5.90 -27.23 8.42
N GLY A 276 5.05 -27.70 9.33
CA GLY A 276 5.33 -27.78 10.76
C GLY A 276 5.47 -26.43 11.45
N SER A 277 5.59 -26.42 12.76
CA SER A 277 5.69 -25.20 13.56
C SER A 277 6.65 -25.32 14.74
N LEU A 278 7.37 -24.23 15.04
CA LEU A 278 8.10 -24.03 16.29
C LEU A 278 7.27 -23.22 17.30
N HIS A 279 6.27 -22.48 16.79
CA HIS A 279 5.43 -21.59 17.57
C HIS A 279 3.98 -21.88 17.29
N ASP A 280 3.31 -22.50 18.26
CA ASP A 280 1.94 -22.96 18.04
C ASP A 280 1.09 -22.88 19.31
N TYR A 281 -0.21 -22.95 19.06
CA TYR A 281 -1.25 -23.02 20.07
C TYR A 281 -2.21 -24.15 19.73
N PHE A 282 -2.34 -25.11 20.63
CA PHE A 282 -3.19 -26.27 20.50
C PHE A 282 -4.22 -26.30 21.62
N TRP A 283 -5.47 -26.16 21.29
CA TRP A 283 -6.60 -26.19 22.21
C TRP A 283 -7.48 -27.38 21.93
N TRP A 284 -7.96 -28.00 22.98
CA TRP A 284 -8.96 -29.10 22.90
C TRP A 284 -9.95 -29.03 24.04
N ARG A 285 -11.08 -29.77 23.87
CA ARG A 285 -12.09 -30.03 24.88
C ARG A 285 -12.29 -31.53 25.02
N GLN A 286 -12.28 -32.01 26.26
CA GLN A 286 -12.49 -33.43 26.60
C GLN A 286 -13.44 -33.55 27.79
N VAL A 287 -14.08 -34.72 27.93
CA VAL A 287 -14.83 -35.11 29.13
C VAL A 287 -14.15 -36.30 29.77
N PHE A 288 -13.95 -36.26 31.09
CA PHE A 288 -13.31 -37.35 31.83
C PHE A 288 -13.87 -37.44 33.25
N TRP A 289 -14.77 -38.41 33.48
CA TRP A 289 -15.25 -38.76 34.84
C TRP A 289 -15.83 -40.17 34.89
N SER A 290 -15.88 -40.78 36.09
CA SER A 290 -16.29 -42.16 36.32
C SER A 290 -17.53 -42.24 37.20
N GLU A 291 -18.41 -43.21 36.94
CA GLU A 291 -19.59 -43.50 37.75
C GLU A 291 -19.28 -44.46 38.91
N ALA A 292 -18.17 -45.18 38.82
CA ALA A 292 -17.76 -46.13 39.84
C ALA A 292 -16.26 -45.98 40.17
N ASN A 293 -15.92 -46.22 41.42
CA ASN A 293 -14.56 -46.09 41.95
C ASN A 293 -13.53 -47.03 41.29
N ASN A 294 -13.98 -48.18 40.78
CA ASN A 294 -13.16 -49.23 40.18
C ASN A 294 -13.05 -49.10 38.65
N GLN A 295 -13.37 -47.94 38.07
CA GLN A 295 -13.18 -47.65 36.64
C GLN A 295 -11.84 -47.01 36.41
N TYR A 296 -11.19 -47.35 35.27
CA TYR A 296 -9.82 -46.92 34.94
C TYR A 296 -9.72 -46.60 33.44
N GLY A 297 -8.83 -45.70 33.06
CA GLY A 297 -8.65 -45.34 31.66
C GLY A 297 -7.86 -44.04 31.47
N PHE A 298 -7.62 -43.67 30.24
CA PHE A 298 -6.84 -42.50 29.93
C PHE A 298 -7.21 -41.85 28.59
N ILE A 299 -6.97 -40.56 28.52
CA ILE A 299 -6.90 -39.76 27.27
C ILE A 299 -5.51 -39.14 27.19
N LYS A 300 -4.82 -39.33 26.08
CA LYS A 300 -3.55 -38.60 25.78
C LYS A 300 -3.76 -37.68 24.63
N VAL A 301 -3.20 -36.47 24.75
CA VAL A 301 -3.12 -35.45 23.73
C VAL A 301 -1.65 -35.18 23.51
N THR A 302 -1.11 -35.58 22.36
CA THR A 302 0.33 -35.56 22.12
C THR A 302 0.68 -34.94 20.77
N VAL A 303 1.89 -34.39 20.66
CA VAL A 303 2.44 -33.79 19.48
C VAL A 303 3.76 -34.43 19.10
N SER A 304 3.92 -34.76 17.83
CA SER A 304 5.16 -35.33 17.29
C SER A 304 5.72 -34.47 16.12
N ASP A 305 6.98 -34.69 15.83
CA ASP A 305 7.61 -34.10 14.64
C ASP A 305 7.27 -34.87 13.36
N GLU A 306 7.85 -34.45 12.25
CA GLU A 306 7.64 -35.04 10.93
C GLU A 306 8.10 -36.51 10.87
N THR A 307 9.17 -36.85 11.57
CA THR A 307 9.71 -38.23 11.65
C THR A 307 8.88 -39.14 12.55
N GLY A 308 7.95 -38.56 13.33
CA GLY A 308 7.16 -39.25 14.32
C GLY A 308 7.79 -39.31 15.71
N GLN A 309 8.83 -38.49 15.96
CA GLN A 309 9.40 -38.38 17.28
C GLN A 309 8.45 -37.60 18.20
N PHE A 310 8.14 -38.15 19.39
CA PHE A 310 7.35 -37.46 20.40
C PHE A 310 8.05 -36.21 20.88
N LEU A 311 7.33 -35.09 20.90
CA LEU A 311 7.84 -33.80 21.37
C LEU A 311 7.31 -33.47 22.78
N TYR A 312 6.00 -33.30 22.89
CA TYR A 312 5.34 -32.98 24.16
C TYR A 312 3.86 -33.37 24.10
N GLY A 313 3.21 -33.38 25.26
CA GLY A 313 1.78 -33.65 25.33
C GLY A 313 1.29 -33.72 26.77
N VAL A 314 0.02 -34.10 26.92
CA VAL A 314 -0.59 -34.34 28.22
C VAL A 314 -1.30 -35.67 28.24
N GLU A 315 -1.42 -36.26 29.42
CA GLU A 315 -2.33 -37.38 29.67
C GLU A 315 -3.28 -37.06 30.81
N THR A 316 -4.55 -37.40 30.62
CA THR A 316 -5.56 -37.48 31.68
C THR A 316 -5.72 -38.93 32.02
N PHE A 317 -5.45 -39.36 33.27
CA PHE A 317 -5.35 -40.75 33.62
C PHE A 317 -6.04 -41.07 34.95
N LYS A 318 -6.80 -42.13 34.97
CA LYS A 318 -7.31 -42.75 36.21
C LYS A 318 -6.75 -44.15 36.32
N ARG A 319 -5.81 -44.36 37.26
CA ARG A 319 -5.10 -45.64 37.45
C ARG A 319 -5.25 -46.26 38.85
N SER A 320 -5.97 -45.59 39.76
CA SER A 320 -6.19 -46.03 41.15
C SER A 320 -7.65 -46.18 41.48
N LEU A 321 -7.96 -46.96 42.52
CA LEU A 321 -9.28 -47.10 43.11
C LEU A 321 -9.70 -45.77 43.76
N GLY A 322 -10.99 -45.39 43.63
CA GLY A 322 -11.49 -44.11 44.15
C GLY A 322 -11.82 -43.11 43.05
N SER A 323 -11.93 -41.81 43.39
CA SER A 323 -12.27 -40.74 42.47
C SER A 323 -11.04 -40.04 41.90
N GLU A 324 -9.84 -40.26 42.46
CA GLU A 324 -8.63 -39.58 42.11
C GLU A 324 -8.21 -39.86 40.65
N CYS A 325 -7.96 -38.78 39.92
CA CYS A 325 -7.44 -38.75 38.55
C CYS A 325 -6.19 -37.87 38.46
N GLU A 326 -5.38 -38.11 37.46
CA GLU A 326 -4.15 -37.38 37.20
C GLU A 326 -4.28 -36.62 35.88
N PHE A 327 -3.72 -35.39 35.82
CA PHE A 327 -3.41 -34.70 34.59
C PHE A 327 -1.91 -34.46 34.58
N ASN A 328 -1.21 -35.13 33.65
CA ASN A 328 0.24 -35.14 33.60
C ASN A 328 0.74 -34.43 32.35
N PHE A 329 1.72 -33.53 32.50
CA PHE A 329 2.44 -32.96 31.37
C PHE A 329 3.67 -33.79 31.03
N LEU A 330 3.75 -34.21 29.76
CA LEU A 330 4.74 -35.12 29.23
C LEU A 330 5.68 -34.37 28.29
N ALA A 331 6.96 -34.56 28.40
CA ALA A 331 7.96 -34.02 27.48
C ALA A 331 8.84 -35.14 26.94
N GLY A 332 9.22 -35.03 25.66
CA GLY A 332 10.18 -35.92 25.04
C GLY A 332 11.54 -35.87 25.76
N ASP A 333 12.19 -37.01 25.89
CA ASP A 333 13.51 -37.16 26.52
C ASP A 333 14.68 -37.05 25.52
N GLY A 334 14.36 -36.81 24.23
CA GLY A 334 15.33 -36.73 23.13
C GLY A 334 15.88 -38.10 22.66
N GLN A 335 15.49 -39.22 23.33
CA GLN A 335 15.95 -40.55 23.02
C GLN A 335 14.78 -41.48 22.55
N GLY A 336 13.63 -40.88 22.25
CA GLY A 336 12.43 -41.59 21.81
C GLY A 336 11.49 -42.00 22.92
N GLY A 337 11.77 -41.64 24.18
CA GLY A 337 10.90 -41.79 25.34
C GLY A 337 10.27 -40.45 25.77
N TYR A 338 9.65 -40.46 26.94
CA TYR A 338 9.13 -39.29 27.60
C TYR A 338 9.37 -39.29 29.11
N ARG A 339 9.29 -38.08 29.69
CA ARG A 339 9.32 -37.86 31.14
C ARG A 339 8.10 -37.04 31.58
N ILE A 340 7.57 -37.30 32.76
CA ILE A 340 6.52 -36.48 33.36
C ILE A 340 7.18 -35.27 34.03
N LEU A 341 6.93 -34.08 33.54
CA LEU A 341 7.46 -32.84 34.11
C LEU A 341 6.58 -32.29 35.21
N LYS A 342 5.26 -32.52 35.14
CA LYS A 342 4.31 -32.05 36.15
C LYS A 342 3.13 -32.98 36.21
N ARG A 343 2.62 -33.20 37.44
CA ARG A 343 1.38 -33.90 37.73
C ARG A 343 0.47 -32.99 38.51
N TRP A 344 -0.79 -32.96 38.11
CA TRP A 344 -1.90 -32.37 38.85
C TRP A 344 -2.89 -33.48 39.16
N ASN A 345 -3.47 -33.48 40.37
CA ASN A 345 -4.51 -34.42 40.77
C ASN A 345 -5.86 -33.70 40.79
N PHE A 346 -6.90 -34.39 40.42
CA PHE A 346 -8.29 -33.92 40.47
C PHE A 346 -9.24 -35.06 40.76
N ASP A 347 -10.46 -34.77 41.17
CA ASP A 347 -11.50 -35.78 41.37
C ASP A 347 -12.32 -35.96 40.09
N GLY A 348 -12.30 -37.19 39.52
CA GLY A 348 -13.01 -37.55 38.29
C GLY A 348 -14.51 -37.79 38.54
N THR A 349 -15.20 -36.78 39.04
CA THR A 349 -16.65 -36.76 39.33
C THR A 349 -17.39 -35.82 38.41
N THR A 350 -18.71 -35.72 38.48
CA THR A 350 -19.53 -34.79 37.69
C THR A 350 -19.41 -33.33 38.11
N THR A 351 -18.87 -33.08 39.32
CA THR A 351 -18.81 -31.74 39.92
C THR A 351 -17.74 -30.89 39.29
N GLY A 352 -18.14 -29.84 38.54
CA GLY A 352 -17.24 -28.99 37.78
C GLY A 352 -16.24 -28.18 38.61
N ASP A 353 -16.42 -27.99 39.90
CA ASP A 353 -15.48 -27.24 40.74
C ASP A 353 -14.21 -28.03 41.07
N ILE A 354 -14.33 -29.32 41.16
CA ILE A 354 -13.23 -30.25 41.49
C ILE A 354 -12.75 -31.08 40.29
N ASN A 355 -13.55 -31.12 39.21
CA ASN A 355 -13.19 -31.78 37.95
C ASN A 355 -13.04 -30.79 36.81
N PRO A 356 -11.81 -30.49 36.34
CA PRO A 356 -11.59 -29.61 35.21
C PRO A 356 -12.10 -30.14 33.86
N PHE A 357 -12.33 -31.46 33.80
CA PHE A 357 -12.80 -32.16 32.59
C PHE A 357 -14.25 -32.66 32.74
N SER A 358 -15.06 -31.93 33.47
CA SER A 358 -16.50 -32.11 33.54
C SER A 358 -17.21 -31.70 32.25
N VAL A 359 -18.47 -32.12 32.06
CA VAL A 359 -19.29 -31.74 30.88
C VAL A 359 -19.40 -30.22 30.69
N ALA A 360 -19.46 -29.45 31.78
CA ALA A 360 -19.60 -27.98 31.74
C ALA A 360 -18.29 -27.25 31.43
N LYS A 361 -17.14 -27.86 31.72
CA LYS A 361 -15.78 -27.30 31.49
C LYS A 361 -15.09 -28.10 30.39
N GLY A 362 -14.04 -28.81 30.67
CA GLY A 362 -13.41 -29.81 29.80
C GLY A 362 -12.31 -29.28 28.89
N TRP A 363 -12.02 -27.97 28.86
CA TRP A 363 -11.00 -27.42 27.98
C TRP A 363 -9.63 -27.36 28.65
N SER A 364 -8.60 -27.54 27.83
CA SER A 364 -7.20 -27.27 28.13
C SER A 364 -6.48 -26.83 26.87
N ASP A 365 -5.28 -26.30 27.00
CA ASP A 365 -4.44 -25.90 25.88
C ASP A 365 -2.94 -26.05 26.17
N LEU A 366 -2.19 -26.11 25.08
CA LEU A 366 -0.74 -26.08 25.03
C LEU A 366 -0.30 -24.92 24.13
N LYS A 367 0.54 -24.04 24.66
CA LYS A 367 1.16 -22.96 23.89
C LYS A 367 2.65 -23.21 23.82
N ARG A 368 3.16 -23.34 22.61
CA ARG A 368 4.58 -23.59 22.37
C ARG A 368 5.29 -22.37 21.78
N ASN A 369 6.48 -22.10 22.28
CA ASN A 369 7.43 -21.16 21.71
C ASN A 369 8.80 -21.85 21.70
N ASP A 370 9.07 -22.56 20.60
CA ASP A 370 10.23 -23.44 20.38
C ASP A 370 10.45 -24.44 21.54
N GLY A 371 11.55 -24.38 22.27
CA GLY A 371 11.83 -25.21 23.43
C GLY A 371 11.01 -24.92 24.67
N LYS A 372 10.09 -23.92 24.64
CA LYS A 372 9.25 -23.51 25.78
C LYS A 372 7.79 -23.90 25.56
N VAL A 373 7.20 -24.65 26.47
CA VAL A 373 5.78 -25.03 26.43
C VAL A 373 5.06 -24.54 27.68
N GLN A 374 3.88 -23.96 27.49
CA GLN A 374 2.93 -23.59 28.55
C GLN A 374 1.74 -24.52 28.49
N VAL A 375 1.28 -24.98 29.65
CA VAL A 375 0.14 -25.88 29.83
C VAL A 375 -0.92 -25.18 30.64
N PHE A 376 -2.14 -25.12 30.13
CA PHE A 376 -3.29 -24.60 30.87
C PHE A 376 -3.90 -25.70 31.75
N TYR A 377 -4.09 -25.41 33.03
CA TYR A 377 -4.81 -26.26 33.95
C TYR A 377 -5.57 -25.43 35.00
N GLN A 378 -6.89 -25.64 35.11
CA GLN A 378 -7.77 -24.97 36.10
C GLN A 378 -7.54 -23.46 36.27
N GLY A 379 -7.56 -22.69 35.18
CA GLY A 379 -7.47 -21.21 35.22
C GLY A 379 -6.06 -20.69 35.30
N SER A 380 -5.01 -21.51 35.26
CA SER A 380 -3.62 -21.08 35.31
C SER A 380 -2.73 -21.75 34.28
N TYR A 381 -1.64 -21.09 33.90
CA TYR A 381 -0.60 -21.63 33.03
C TYR A 381 0.64 -22.02 33.83
N SER A 382 1.14 -23.23 33.59
CA SER A 382 2.48 -23.63 34.01
C SER A 382 3.42 -23.66 32.82
N THR A 383 4.62 -23.14 32.99
CA THR A 383 5.62 -23.00 31.94
C THR A 383 6.78 -23.97 32.14
N PHE A 384 7.18 -24.65 31.08
CA PHE A 384 8.29 -25.59 31.06
C PHE A 384 9.28 -25.29 29.96
N ILE A 385 10.57 -25.48 30.22
CA ILE A 385 11.64 -25.42 29.26
C ILE A 385 12.06 -26.84 28.94
N ILE A 386 12.05 -27.22 27.67
CA ILE A 386 12.33 -28.56 27.15
C ILE A 386 13.40 -28.46 26.07
N PRO A 387 14.68 -28.44 26.41
CA PRO A 387 15.75 -28.26 25.42
C PRO A 387 15.74 -29.34 24.34
N GLU A 388 15.25 -30.55 24.66
CA GLU A 388 15.20 -31.69 23.76
C GLU A 388 14.28 -31.51 22.54
N ILE A 389 13.37 -30.54 22.59
CA ILE A 389 12.47 -30.22 21.47
C ILE A 389 12.83 -28.93 20.72
N GLU A 390 13.86 -28.22 21.19
CA GLU A 390 14.31 -26.98 20.56
C GLU A 390 14.71 -27.22 19.09
N GLY A 391 14.22 -26.38 18.17
CA GLY A 391 14.41 -26.51 16.73
C GLY A 391 13.62 -27.63 16.05
N LYS A 392 12.92 -28.50 16.78
CA LYS A 392 12.09 -29.57 16.21
C LYS A 392 10.67 -29.09 15.97
N LYS A 393 10.19 -29.15 14.74
CA LYS A 393 8.87 -28.66 14.38
C LYS A 393 7.74 -29.61 14.76
N SER A 394 6.67 -29.12 15.36
CA SER A 394 5.38 -29.83 15.51
C SER A 394 4.82 -30.14 14.11
N ALA A 395 4.56 -31.40 13.80
CA ALA A 395 4.08 -31.83 12.50
C ALA A 395 2.81 -32.69 12.55
N LYS A 396 2.56 -33.36 13.66
CA LYS A 396 1.37 -34.24 13.85
C LYS A 396 0.80 -34.06 15.24
N ILE A 397 -0.53 -34.13 15.31
CA ILE A 397 -1.30 -34.18 16.56
C ILE A 397 -1.91 -35.57 16.73
N HIS A 398 -1.85 -36.08 17.91
CA HIS A 398 -2.40 -37.40 18.25
C HIS A 398 -3.33 -37.30 19.45
N ILE A 399 -4.48 -37.96 19.37
CA ILE A 399 -5.38 -38.18 20.48
C ILE A 399 -5.47 -39.70 20.68
N THR A 400 -5.19 -40.16 21.88
CA THR A 400 -5.29 -41.59 22.25
C THR A 400 -6.29 -41.74 23.38
N ILE A 401 -7.25 -42.65 23.23
CA ILE A 401 -8.26 -42.97 24.24
C ILE A 401 -8.17 -44.46 24.56
N GLY A 402 -7.92 -44.78 25.82
CA GLY A 402 -7.60 -46.16 26.16
C GLY A 402 -8.07 -46.65 27.56
N ALA A 403 -8.09 -47.94 27.70
CA ALA A 403 -8.36 -48.66 28.94
C ALA A 403 -7.04 -48.98 29.66
N TYR A 404 -7.09 -49.01 30.98
CA TYR A 404 -5.96 -49.41 31.82
C TYR A 404 -6.05 -50.89 32.17
N ARG A 405 -5.29 -51.74 31.47
CA ARG A 405 -5.27 -53.19 31.60
C ARG A 405 -6.67 -53.78 31.43
N ASP A 406 -6.96 -54.85 32.14
CA ASP A 406 -8.25 -55.57 32.14
C ASP A 406 -9.27 -55.01 33.18
N ASN A 407 -9.22 -53.70 33.43
CA ASN A 407 -10.10 -53.05 34.38
C ASN A 407 -11.34 -52.49 33.70
N PRO A 408 -12.46 -52.31 34.43
CA PRO A 408 -13.62 -51.58 33.92
C PRO A 408 -13.23 -50.19 33.45
N ILE A 409 -13.72 -49.79 32.28
CA ILE A 409 -13.35 -48.53 31.64
C ILE A 409 -14.10 -47.37 32.30
N VAL A 410 -13.46 -46.19 32.37
CA VAL A 410 -14.09 -44.92 32.76
C VAL A 410 -15.35 -44.68 31.91
N SER A 411 -16.49 -44.48 32.57
CA SER A 411 -17.80 -44.35 31.91
C SER A 411 -17.87 -43.22 30.90
N HIS A 412 -17.28 -42.08 31.22
CA HIS A 412 -17.32 -40.86 30.41
C HIS A 412 -15.89 -40.39 30.10
N MET A 413 -15.43 -40.77 28.93
CA MET A 413 -14.08 -40.51 28.44
C MET A 413 -14.15 -40.15 26.96
N TYR A 414 -14.21 -38.86 26.66
CA TYR A 414 -14.53 -38.34 25.34
C TYR A 414 -13.60 -37.20 24.91
N LEU A 415 -13.34 -37.11 23.59
CA LEU A 415 -12.85 -35.90 22.95
C LEU A 415 -14.03 -35.19 22.27
N ASP A 416 -14.24 -33.92 22.58
CA ASP A 416 -15.33 -33.12 22.03
C ASP A 416 -14.90 -32.23 20.87
N GLU A 417 -13.79 -31.51 21.05
CA GLU A 417 -13.35 -30.48 20.13
C GLU A 417 -11.82 -30.36 20.12
N LEU A 418 -11.27 -29.93 19.04
CA LEU A 418 -9.89 -29.44 19.00
C LEU A 418 -9.67 -28.39 17.88
N TYR A 419 -8.72 -27.51 18.10
CA TYR A 419 -8.13 -26.73 17.02
C TYR A 419 -6.64 -26.51 17.25
N TYR A 420 -5.93 -26.29 16.12
CA TYR A 420 -4.51 -26.02 16.12
C TYR A 420 -4.22 -24.76 15.30
N ARG A 421 -3.42 -23.86 15.88
CA ARG A 421 -3.01 -22.58 15.30
C ARG A 421 -1.48 -22.53 15.26
N LYS A 422 -0.95 -22.14 14.09
CA LYS A 422 0.46 -21.78 13.92
C LYS A 422 0.62 -20.29 14.11
N ASP A 423 1.59 -19.86 14.91
CA ASP A 423 1.91 -18.46 15.16
C ASP A 423 3.16 -18.03 14.36
N PHE A 424 3.36 -16.72 14.19
CA PHE A 424 4.48 -16.10 13.48
C PHE A 424 4.63 -16.55 12.01
N VAL A 425 3.53 -16.75 11.32
CA VAL A 425 3.55 -17.00 9.88
C VAL A 425 3.90 -15.71 9.16
N PRO A 426 4.98 -15.68 8.35
CA PRO A 426 5.37 -14.48 7.64
C PRO A 426 4.26 -13.97 6.72
N THR A 427 4.04 -12.68 6.74
CA THR A 427 3.11 -11.97 5.86
C THR A 427 3.64 -10.56 5.59
N THR A 428 2.93 -9.79 4.80
CA THR A 428 3.22 -8.38 4.55
C THR A 428 1.98 -7.56 4.84
N ASN A 429 2.15 -6.42 5.51
CA ASN A 429 1.12 -5.41 5.65
C ASN A 429 1.29 -4.38 4.54
N ASP A 430 0.19 -3.97 3.95
CA ASP A 430 0.11 -2.85 3.02
C ASP A 430 0.30 -1.53 3.76
N ILE A 431 1.13 -0.65 3.22
CA ILE A 431 1.37 0.69 3.79
C ILE A 431 0.69 1.71 2.87
N PRO A 432 -0.20 2.57 3.40
CA PRO A 432 -0.79 3.63 2.60
C PRO A 432 0.28 4.52 1.99
N ASN A 433 0.31 4.59 0.67
CA ASN A 433 1.29 5.38 -0.05
C ASN A 433 0.86 6.84 -0.19
N ARG A 434 1.84 7.72 -0.50
CA ARG A 434 1.70 9.18 -0.60
C ARG A 434 0.64 9.60 -1.61
N PHE A 435 0.55 8.91 -2.74
CA PHE A 435 -0.44 9.14 -3.79
C PHE A 435 -1.38 7.94 -3.91
N PRO A 436 -2.51 7.92 -3.16
CA PRO A 436 -3.49 6.84 -3.25
C PRO A 436 -4.20 6.81 -4.61
N ILE A 437 -4.93 5.73 -4.87
CA ILE A 437 -5.77 5.60 -6.07
C ILE A 437 -6.76 6.76 -6.16
N GLY A 438 -6.79 7.44 -7.31
CA GLY A 438 -7.66 8.58 -7.57
C GLY A 438 -7.07 9.95 -7.21
N SER A 439 -5.95 10.01 -6.49
CA SER A 439 -5.24 11.26 -6.18
C SER A 439 -4.81 11.98 -7.46
N ASN A 440 -4.93 13.31 -7.45
CA ASN A 440 -4.56 14.20 -8.54
C ASN A 440 -3.36 15.04 -8.13
N VAL A 441 -2.31 15.04 -8.94
CA VAL A 441 -1.16 15.91 -8.75
C VAL A 441 -1.09 16.88 -9.92
N LEU A 442 -1.06 18.17 -9.59
CA LEU A 442 -0.85 19.27 -10.55
C LEU A 442 0.52 19.87 -10.30
N ILE A 443 1.36 19.84 -11.32
CA ILE A 443 2.71 20.41 -11.32
C ILE A 443 2.71 21.53 -12.34
N ASN A 444 2.86 22.76 -11.89
CA ASN A 444 2.84 23.94 -12.74
C ASN A 444 4.22 24.62 -12.73
N SER A 445 4.93 24.51 -13.85
CA SER A 445 6.24 25.15 -14.04
C SER A 445 6.13 26.61 -14.53
N GLU A 446 4.92 27.16 -14.71
CA GLU A 446 4.73 28.59 -15.04
C GLU A 446 4.79 29.46 -13.79
N ASP A 447 4.28 28.94 -12.67
CA ASP A 447 4.21 29.64 -11.38
C ASP A 447 4.97 28.92 -10.25
N ASP A 448 5.72 27.86 -10.59
CA ASP A 448 6.55 27.09 -9.68
C ASP A 448 5.75 26.48 -8.50
N THR A 449 4.60 25.89 -8.81
CA THR A 449 3.70 25.30 -7.78
C THR A 449 3.40 23.83 -7.99
N VAL A 450 3.21 23.13 -6.87
CA VAL A 450 2.71 21.74 -6.82
C VAL A 450 1.46 21.68 -5.95
N TYR A 451 0.40 21.06 -6.47
CA TYR A 451 -0.82 20.75 -5.75
C TYR A 451 -1.06 19.25 -5.75
N ILE A 452 -1.46 18.72 -4.61
CA ILE A 452 -1.93 17.35 -4.44
C ILE A 452 -3.36 17.44 -3.91
N ASP A 453 -4.31 16.91 -4.67
CA ASP A 453 -5.75 16.98 -4.37
C ASP A 453 -6.20 18.42 -4.03
N ASP A 454 -5.81 19.37 -4.88
CA ASP A 454 -6.07 20.82 -4.79
C ASP A 454 -5.42 21.53 -3.57
N ILE A 455 -4.55 20.85 -2.82
CA ILE A 455 -3.80 21.44 -1.72
C ILE A 455 -2.35 21.71 -2.14
N ALA A 456 -1.88 22.94 -1.94
CA ALA A 456 -0.48 23.28 -2.21
C ALA A 456 0.48 22.46 -1.33
N LYS A 457 1.46 21.81 -1.95
CA LYS A 457 2.37 20.83 -1.32
C LYS A 457 3.83 21.02 -1.75
N ALA A 458 4.36 22.22 -1.59
CA ALA A 458 5.76 22.52 -1.91
C ALA A 458 6.77 21.67 -1.12
N ASN A 459 6.38 21.20 0.08
CA ASN A 459 7.20 20.32 0.91
C ASN A 459 7.36 18.88 0.36
N GLU A 460 6.61 18.52 -0.67
CA GLU A 460 6.75 17.22 -1.34
C GLU A 460 7.79 17.25 -2.47
N ILE A 461 8.29 18.44 -2.83
CA ILE A 461 9.37 18.59 -3.82
C ILE A 461 10.68 18.16 -3.17
N VAL A 462 11.39 17.26 -3.84
CA VAL A 462 12.70 16.75 -3.38
C VAL A 462 13.77 17.82 -3.54
N ASP A 463 14.62 17.98 -2.53
CA ASP A 463 15.73 18.94 -2.55
C ASP A 463 16.65 18.70 -3.76
N GLY A 464 17.00 19.80 -4.44
CA GLY A 464 17.81 19.75 -5.67
C GLY A 464 16.99 19.64 -6.97
N SER A 465 15.67 19.54 -6.87
CA SER A 465 14.77 19.59 -8.02
C SER A 465 14.82 20.96 -8.72
N GLN A 466 14.61 20.96 -10.02
CA GLN A 466 14.55 22.17 -10.85
C GLN A 466 13.25 22.17 -11.65
N TRP A 467 12.60 23.34 -11.72
CA TRP A 467 11.42 23.52 -12.54
C TRP A 467 11.76 23.34 -14.03
N LEU A 468 10.91 22.63 -14.74
CA LEU A 468 11.20 22.21 -16.10
C LEU A 468 10.76 23.27 -17.11
N SER A 469 11.54 23.40 -18.18
CA SER A 469 11.17 24.15 -19.38
C SER A 469 11.24 23.23 -20.60
N ILE A 470 10.42 23.53 -21.62
CA ILE A 470 10.38 22.81 -22.89
C ILE A 470 11.04 23.75 -23.95
N PRO A 471 12.28 23.49 -24.36
CA PRO A 471 12.97 24.32 -25.32
C PRO A 471 12.33 24.26 -26.70
N PRO A 472 12.63 25.25 -27.60
CA PRO A 472 12.18 25.20 -28.97
C PRO A 472 12.59 23.93 -29.71
N GLY A 473 11.69 23.44 -30.55
CA GLY A 473 11.88 22.22 -31.34
C GLY A 473 11.38 20.96 -30.66
N LYS A 474 12.01 19.83 -30.97
CA LYS A 474 11.64 18.51 -30.42
C LYS A 474 12.35 18.26 -29.12
N SER A 475 11.61 17.77 -28.11
CA SER A 475 12.16 17.39 -26.82
C SER A 475 11.42 16.14 -26.28
N LYS A 476 12.03 15.47 -25.29
CA LYS A 476 11.38 14.37 -24.56
C LYS A 476 11.14 14.80 -23.14
N LEU A 477 9.98 14.40 -22.61
CA LEU A 477 9.69 14.46 -21.18
C LEU A 477 9.43 13.04 -20.68
N GLU A 478 10.23 12.59 -19.74
CA GLU A 478 10.09 11.29 -19.10
C GLU A 478 9.46 11.46 -17.72
N LEU A 479 8.45 10.66 -17.42
CA LEU A 479 7.82 10.59 -16.10
C LEU A 479 8.15 9.23 -15.48
N TYR A 480 8.74 9.26 -14.30
CA TYR A 480 9.09 8.09 -13.50
C TYR A 480 8.15 7.95 -12.32
N PHE A 481 7.86 6.70 -11.95
CA PHE A 481 6.97 6.33 -10.86
C PHE A 481 7.64 5.31 -9.94
N SER A 482 7.05 5.04 -8.76
CA SER A 482 7.52 4.00 -7.86
C SER A 482 7.60 2.64 -8.55
N SER A 483 8.59 1.82 -8.16
CA SER A 483 8.83 0.49 -8.74
C SER A 483 7.66 -0.49 -8.53
N PHE A 484 6.85 -0.28 -7.49
CA PHE A 484 5.69 -1.11 -7.15
C PHE A 484 4.40 -0.71 -7.88
N ILE A 485 4.41 0.35 -8.70
CA ILE A 485 3.19 0.83 -9.37
C ILE A 485 2.58 -0.26 -10.26
N LYS A 486 1.33 -0.61 -10.00
CA LYS A 486 0.62 -1.69 -10.71
C LYS A 486 -0.05 -1.23 -12.01
N LYS A 487 -0.35 0.08 -12.11
CA LYS A 487 -1.03 0.67 -13.26
C LYS A 487 -0.56 2.11 -13.43
N HIS A 488 -0.13 2.45 -14.64
CA HIS A 488 0.28 3.81 -14.95
C HIS A 488 -0.83 4.83 -14.69
N PRO A 489 -0.49 6.02 -14.16
CA PRO A 489 -1.43 7.12 -14.02
C PRO A 489 -1.88 7.64 -15.39
N THR A 490 -2.98 8.38 -15.40
CA THR A 490 -3.38 9.20 -16.54
C THR A 490 -2.68 10.53 -16.44
N VAL A 491 -1.91 10.87 -17.46
CA VAL A 491 -1.10 12.10 -17.49
C VAL A 491 -1.56 13.00 -18.62
N THR A 492 -1.68 14.28 -18.33
CA THR A 492 -1.89 15.35 -19.32
C THR A 492 -0.78 16.39 -19.15
N ILE A 493 -0.12 16.75 -20.24
CA ILE A 493 0.89 17.81 -20.30
C ILE A 493 0.33 18.93 -21.17
N GLU A 494 0.29 20.13 -20.62
CA GLU A 494 -0.15 21.33 -21.31
C GLU A 494 0.94 22.38 -21.23
N PHE A 495 1.17 23.15 -22.29
CA PHE A 495 2.08 24.30 -22.28
C PHE A 495 1.70 25.29 -23.34
N GLU A 496 2.04 26.53 -23.09
CA GLU A 496 1.87 27.64 -23.97
C GLU A 496 3.16 27.91 -24.74
N GLU A 497 3.08 27.97 -26.08
CA GLU A 497 4.24 28.34 -26.91
C GLU A 497 4.54 29.83 -26.83
N ARG A 498 5.82 30.20 -26.92
CA ARG A 498 6.31 31.58 -26.79
C ARG A 498 7.21 31.95 -27.93
N TRP A 499 7.08 33.21 -28.40
CA TRP A 499 7.88 33.75 -29.50
C TRP A 499 8.50 35.11 -29.14
N LEU A 500 9.80 35.28 -29.49
CA LEU A 500 10.48 36.55 -29.42
C LEU A 500 9.97 37.57 -30.46
#